data_1f22c5c31d532243f73d010b0375407b
#
_entry.id   1f22c5c31d532243f73d010b0375407b
#
_cell.length_a   1.000
_cell.length_b   1.000
_cell.length_c   1.000
_cell.angle_alpha   90.00
_cell.angle_beta   90.00
_cell.angle_gamma   90.00
#
_symmetry.space_group_name_H-M   'P 1'
#
loop_
_entity.id
_entity.type
_entity.pdbx_description
1 polymer ?
#
loop_
_entity_poly.entity_id
_entity_poly.type
_entity_poly.pdbx_seq_one_letter_code
_entity_poly.pdbx_strand_id
1 'polypeptide(L)'
;MSTNAAHIESGAGRTGRVGNVALWVLQIGAAAMFFMAGGMKLSGAPDMVAMFEVLGGQWFRYVTGGVEVLGAALLLVPRLAGVGALLLAATMVGAIFTHVAVIGGSFAIPLVLLVVTATIAWGRRERTLRLLGR
;
A
#
# COMPACT_ATOMS: atom_id res chain seq x y z
N MET A 1 -7.92 5.47 42.80
CA MET A 1 -8.68 4.87 41.69
C MET A 1 -8.67 5.75 40.46
N SER A 2 -9.07 7.01 40.58
CA SER A 2 -9.04 7.97 39.47
C SER A 2 -7.62 8.20 38.91
N THR A 3 -6.60 8.16 39.75
CA THR A 3 -5.20 8.36 39.35
C THR A 3 -4.70 7.28 38.39
N ASN A 4 -5.07 6.01 38.64
CA ASN A 4 -4.67 4.90 37.78
C ASN A 4 -5.34 4.97 36.41
N ALA A 5 -6.62 5.33 36.37
CA ALA A 5 -7.35 5.51 35.13
C ALA A 5 -6.70 6.61 34.26
N ALA A 6 -6.33 7.74 34.87
CA ALA A 6 -5.68 8.84 34.15
C ALA A 6 -4.34 8.43 33.59
N HIS A 7 -3.53 7.64 34.33
CA HIS A 7 -2.25 7.14 33.84
C HIS A 7 -2.41 6.17 32.68
N ILE A 8 -3.42 5.29 32.73
CA ILE A 8 -3.70 4.35 31.66
C ILE A 8 -4.11 5.10 30.39
N GLU A 9 -5.01 6.07 30.52
CA GLU A 9 -5.45 6.87 29.38
C GLU A 9 -4.30 7.66 28.74
N SER A 10 -3.43 8.24 29.55
CA SER A 10 -2.27 8.98 29.07
C SER A 10 -1.30 8.06 28.33
N GLY A 11 -1.04 6.87 28.83
CA GLY A 11 -0.19 5.89 28.18
C GLY A 11 -0.77 5.41 26.85
N ALA A 12 -2.07 5.10 26.81
CA ALA A 12 -2.76 4.70 25.58
C ALA A 12 -2.73 5.81 24.53
N GLY A 13 -2.93 7.09 24.95
CA GLY A 13 -2.87 8.22 24.04
C GLY A 13 -1.51 8.40 23.40
N ARG A 14 -0.43 8.23 24.16
CA ARG A 14 0.93 8.31 23.64
C ARG A 14 1.22 7.20 22.65
N THR A 15 0.85 5.97 22.98
CA THR A 15 1.02 4.81 22.11
C THR A 15 0.24 5.02 20.81
N GLY A 16 -0.99 5.51 20.89
CA GLY A 16 -1.82 5.80 19.73
C GLY A 16 -1.22 6.87 18.83
N ARG A 17 -0.62 7.91 19.38
CA ARG A 17 0.05 8.96 18.61
C ARG A 17 1.28 8.44 17.89
N VAL A 18 2.14 7.69 18.58
CA VAL A 18 3.33 7.10 17.99
C VAL A 18 2.95 6.15 16.86
N GLY A 19 1.97 5.29 17.09
CA GLY A 19 1.48 4.38 16.07
C GLY A 19 0.90 5.11 14.87
N ASN A 20 0.15 6.17 15.11
CA ASN A 20 -0.43 6.98 14.03
C ASN A 20 0.64 7.67 13.19
N VAL A 21 1.65 8.25 13.83
CA VAL A 21 2.76 8.90 13.13
C VAL A 21 3.53 7.86 12.30
N ALA A 22 3.82 6.69 12.88
CA ALA A 22 4.52 5.62 12.17
C ALA A 22 3.74 5.17 10.94
N LEU A 23 2.42 5.00 11.06
CA LEU A 23 1.57 4.62 9.93
C LEU A 23 1.56 5.70 8.85
N TRP A 24 1.51 6.98 9.23
CA TRP A 24 1.57 8.07 8.25
C TRP A 24 2.90 8.12 7.52
N VAL A 25 4.00 7.86 8.21
CA VAL A 25 5.32 7.77 7.56
C VAL A 25 5.30 6.65 6.52
N LEU A 26 4.78 5.49 6.88
CA LEU A 26 4.64 4.36 5.95
C LEU A 26 3.70 4.70 4.79
N GLN A 27 2.58 5.35 5.06
CA GLN A 27 1.60 5.74 4.04
C GLN A 27 2.21 6.71 3.02
N ILE A 28 2.90 7.74 3.49
CA ILE A 28 3.52 8.73 2.61
C ILE A 28 4.64 8.09 1.79
N GLY A 29 5.50 7.31 2.44
CA GLY A 29 6.58 6.61 1.76
C GLY A 29 6.08 5.64 0.69
N ALA A 30 5.08 4.83 1.04
CA ALA A 30 4.47 3.89 0.11
C ALA A 30 3.76 4.62 -1.04
N ALA A 31 3.02 5.70 -0.73
CA ALA A 31 2.34 6.49 -1.76
C ALA A 31 3.34 7.05 -2.77
N ALA A 32 4.48 7.59 -2.31
CA ALA A 32 5.50 8.10 -3.20
C ALA A 32 6.04 7.00 -4.12
N MET A 33 6.34 5.82 -3.56
CA MET A 33 6.83 4.68 -4.35
C MET A 33 5.82 4.22 -5.38
N PHE A 34 4.55 4.10 -5.01
CA PHE A 34 3.51 3.64 -5.93
C PHE A 34 3.13 4.70 -6.97
N PHE A 35 3.15 5.99 -6.62
CA PHE A 35 2.99 7.05 -7.63
C PHE A 35 4.10 6.99 -8.67
N MET A 36 5.33 6.77 -8.23
CA MET A 36 6.47 6.63 -9.14
C MET A 36 6.31 5.39 -10.02
N ALA A 37 6.05 4.23 -9.41
CA ALA A 37 5.91 2.98 -10.15
C ALA A 37 4.72 3.01 -11.11
N GLY A 38 3.57 3.48 -10.64
CA GLY A 38 2.38 3.61 -11.48
C GLY A 38 2.56 4.65 -12.57
N GLY A 39 3.20 5.76 -12.25
CA GLY A 39 3.53 6.81 -13.22
C GLY A 39 4.41 6.31 -14.34
N MET A 40 5.43 5.51 -14.03
CA MET A 40 6.29 4.89 -15.04
C MET A 40 5.51 3.96 -15.95
N LYS A 41 4.56 3.22 -15.40
CA LYS A 41 3.70 2.34 -16.20
C LYS A 41 2.78 3.15 -17.10
N LEU A 42 2.13 4.19 -16.58
CA LEU A 42 1.19 5.01 -17.35
C LEU A 42 1.88 5.86 -18.40
N SER A 43 3.08 6.37 -18.10
CA SER A 43 3.84 7.20 -19.04
C SER A 43 4.54 6.39 -20.15
N GLY A 44 4.58 5.07 -20.00
CA GLY A 44 5.21 4.21 -21.00
C GLY A 44 6.72 4.19 -20.93
N ALA A 45 7.28 4.15 -19.70
CA ALA A 45 8.71 3.96 -19.54
C ALA A 45 9.17 2.72 -20.33
N PRO A 46 10.30 2.77 -21.07
CA PRO A 46 10.69 1.69 -21.98
C PRO A 46 10.78 0.32 -21.31
N ASP A 47 11.30 0.23 -20.09
CA ASP A 47 11.40 -1.02 -19.35
C ASP A 47 10.01 -1.59 -19.02
N MET A 48 9.06 -0.71 -18.71
CA MET A 48 7.68 -1.13 -18.40
C MET A 48 6.97 -1.61 -19.66
N VAL A 49 7.15 -0.93 -20.79
CA VAL A 49 6.58 -1.34 -22.06
C VAL A 49 7.09 -2.73 -22.46
N ALA A 50 8.40 -2.95 -22.34
CA ALA A 50 9.02 -4.24 -22.67
C ALA A 50 8.51 -5.35 -21.75
N MET A 51 8.42 -5.09 -20.45
CA MET A 51 7.96 -6.07 -19.46
C MET A 51 6.52 -6.51 -19.74
N PHE A 52 5.64 -5.57 -20.04
CA PHE A 52 4.22 -5.88 -20.25
C PHE A 52 3.92 -6.51 -21.60
N GLU A 53 4.83 -6.47 -22.56
CA GLU A 53 4.70 -7.29 -23.77
C GLU A 53 4.67 -8.78 -23.43
N VAL A 54 5.43 -9.19 -22.42
CA VAL A 54 5.47 -10.58 -21.94
C VAL A 54 4.30 -10.89 -21.00
N LEU A 55 3.75 -9.88 -20.34
CA LEU A 55 2.75 -10.04 -19.28
C LEU A 55 1.29 -9.88 -19.72
N GLY A 56 1.00 -9.97 -20.98
CA GLY A 56 -0.38 -9.91 -21.46
C GLY A 56 -0.75 -8.65 -22.23
N GLY A 57 0.22 -7.77 -22.47
CA GLY A 57 0.05 -6.62 -23.34
C GLY A 57 -0.02 -5.27 -22.63
N GLN A 58 -0.06 -4.22 -23.43
CA GLN A 58 0.03 -2.86 -22.91
C GLN A 58 -1.23 -2.42 -22.15
N TRP A 59 -2.39 -2.98 -22.48
CA TRP A 59 -3.62 -2.68 -21.73
C TRP A 59 -3.46 -3.03 -20.24
N PHE A 60 -2.78 -4.16 -19.98
CA PHE A 60 -2.52 -4.61 -18.60
C PHE A 60 -1.55 -3.65 -17.88
N ARG A 61 -0.62 -3.07 -18.63
CA ARG A 61 0.28 -2.03 -18.10
C ARG A 61 -0.52 -0.81 -17.62
N TYR A 62 -1.49 -0.36 -18.41
CA TYR A 62 -2.35 0.76 -18.02
C TYR A 62 -3.21 0.42 -16.82
N VAL A 63 -3.77 -0.78 -16.77
CA VAL A 63 -4.60 -1.22 -15.65
C VAL A 63 -3.77 -1.25 -14.36
N THR A 64 -2.60 -1.89 -14.40
CA THR A 64 -1.73 -2.00 -13.22
C THR A 64 -1.24 -0.64 -12.76
N GLY A 65 -0.79 0.19 -13.69
CA GLY A 65 -0.35 1.56 -13.38
C GLY A 65 -1.47 2.40 -12.77
N GLY A 66 -2.66 2.31 -13.34
CA GLY A 66 -3.84 3.00 -12.81
C GLY A 66 -4.21 2.55 -11.41
N VAL A 67 -4.18 1.24 -11.15
CA VAL A 67 -4.44 0.68 -9.82
C VAL A 67 -3.40 1.16 -8.81
N GLU A 68 -2.13 1.19 -9.19
CA GLU A 68 -1.07 1.66 -8.30
C GLU A 68 -1.21 3.15 -7.95
N VAL A 69 -1.51 3.99 -8.94
CA VAL A 69 -1.74 5.43 -8.70
C VAL A 69 -2.99 5.65 -7.85
N LEU A 70 -4.07 4.93 -8.16
CA LEU A 70 -5.30 5.01 -7.36
C LEU A 70 -5.04 4.58 -5.92
N GLY A 71 -4.39 3.45 -5.72
CA GLY A 71 -4.06 2.95 -4.39
C GLY A 71 -3.18 3.92 -3.62
N ALA A 72 -2.19 4.52 -4.29
CA ALA A 72 -1.33 5.53 -3.70
C ALA A 72 -2.12 6.77 -3.25
N ALA A 73 -3.05 7.23 -4.07
CA ALA A 73 -3.93 8.34 -3.71
C ALA A 73 -4.80 7.99 -2.50
N LEU A 74 -5.35 6.79 -2.46
CA LEU A 74 -6.16 6.32 -1.34
C LEU A 74 -5.37 6.24 -0.03
N LEU A 75 -4.07 5.91 -0.09
CA LEU A 75 -3.21 5.90 1.09
C LEU A 75 -3.12 7.27 1.77
N LEU A 76 -3.29 8.34 1.02
CA LEU A 76 -3.20 9.70 1.53
C LEU A 76 -4.53 10.24 2.07
N VAL A 77 -5.62 9.50 1.86
CA VAL A 77 -6.94 9.86 2.37
C VAL A 77 -7.17 9.11 3.69
N PRO A 78 -7.33 9.83 4.82
CA PRO A 78 -7.36 9.17 6.14
C PRO A 78 -8.38 8.04 6.28
N ARG A 79 -9.57 8.19 5.71
CA ARG A 79 -10.62 7.18 5.81
C ARG A 79 -10.41 5.99 4.90
N LEU A 80 -9.67 6.18 3.82
CA LEU A 80 -9.53 5.21 2.73
C LEU A 80 -8.15 4.56 2.70
N ALA A 81 -7.27 4.92 3.64
CA ALA A 81 -5.90 4.41 3.66
C ALA A 81 -5.83 2.89 3.75
N GLY A 82 -6.68 2.29 4.58
CA GLY A 82 -6.75 0.83 4.69
C GLY A 82 -7.22 0.16 3.41
N VAL A 83 -8.20 0.75 2.74
CA VAL A 83 -8.70 0.25 1.44
C VAL A 83 -7.60 0.34 0.40
N GLY A 84 -6.90 1.47 0.32
CA GLY A 84 -5.78 1.66 -0.59
C GLY A 84 -4.67 0.65 -0.32
N ALA A 85 -4.34 0.44 0.95
CA ALA A 85 -3.32 -0.53 1.35
C ALA A 85 -3.69 -1.96 0.96
N LEU A 86 -4.96 -2.35 1.12
CA LEU A 86 -5.43 -3.68 0.70
C LEU A 86 -5.32 -3.85 -0.81
N LEU A 87 -5.72 -2.83 -1.57
CA LEU A 87 -5.63 -2.85 -3.02
C LEU A 87 -4.19 -3.01 -3.48
N LEU A 88 -3.28 -2.24 -2.88
CA LEU A 88 -1.86 -2.29 -3.22
C LEU A 88 -1.21 -3.59 -2.75
N ALA A 89 -1.61 -4.12 -1.60
CA ALA A 89 -1.11 -5.41 -1.11
C ALA A 89 -1.49 -6.54 -2.08
N ALA A 90 -2.75 -6.56 -2.54
CA ALA A 90 -3.19 -7.53 -3.53
C ALA A 90 -2.39 -7.39 -4.84
N THR A 91 -2.12 -6.16 -5.26
CA THR A 91 -1.30 -5.90 -6.45
C THR A 91 0.12 -6.43 -6.26
N MET A 92 0.71 -6.27 -5.08
CA MET A 92 2.06 -6.77 -4.80
C MET A 92 2.11 -8.29 -4.73
N VAL A 93 1.06 -8.95 -4.25
CA VAL A 93 0.97 -10.41 -4.32
C VAL A 93 1.01 -10.86 -5.79
N GLY A 94 0.26 -10.19 -6.65
CA GLY A 94 0.31 -10.45 -8.09
C GLY A 94 1.68 -10.19 -8.71
N ALA A 95 2.35 -9.13 -8.28
CA ALA A 95 3.69 -8.80 -8.75
C ALA A 95 4.72 -9.85 -8.35
N ILE A 96 4.65 -10.35 -7.11
CA ILE A 96 5.52 -11.43 -6.63
C ILE A 96 5.29 -12.68 -7.47
N PHE A 97 4.04 -13.06 -7.66
CA PHE A 97 3.69 -14.21 -8.51
C PHE A 97 4.28 -14.06 -9.90
N THR A 98 4.14 -12.88 -10.48
CA THR A 98 4.66 -12.57 -11.82
C THR A 98 6.18 -12.76 -11.89
N HIS A 99 6.90 -12.25 -10.89
CA HIS A 99 8.36 -12.42 -10.85
C HIS A 99 8.77 -13.89 -10.70
N VAL A 100 8.07 -14.62 -9.83
CA VAL A 100 8.42 -16.03 -9.57
C VAL A 100 8.07 -16.93 -10.75
N ALA A 101 6.90 -16.73 -11.35
CA ALA A 101 6.34 -17.67 -12.33
C ALA A 101 6.60 -17.30 -13.79
N VAL A 102 6.83 -16.02 -14.09
CA VAL A 102 6.85 -15.53 -15.48
C VAL A 102 8.15 -14.84 -15.85
N ILE A 103 8.51 -13.75 -15.13
CA ILE A 103 9.63 -12.88 -15.51
C ILE A 103 10.96 -13.41 -15.01
N GLY A 104 10.98 -13.98 -13.81
CA GLY A 104 12.21 -14.27 -13.08
C GLY A 104 12.76 -13.02 -12.42
N GLY A 105 14.00 -13.10 -11.93
CA GLY A 105 14.66 -12.00 -11.25
C GLY A 105 14.21 -11.85 -9.79
N SER A 106 14.57 -10.71 -9.18
CA SER A 106 14.32 -10.49 -7.77
C SER A 106 12.91 -9.98 -7.52
N PHE A 107 12.23 -10.56 -6.56
CA PHE A 107 10.94 -10.08 -6.06
C PHE A 107 11.07 -9.32 -4.73
N ALA A 108 12.29 -8.85 -4.41
CA ALA A 108 12.56 -8.19 -3.13
C ALA A 108 11.75 -6.89 -2.96
N ILE A 109 11.69 -6.05 -3.98
CA ILE A 109 10.94 -4.78 -3.89
C ILE A 109 9.44 -5.01 -3.72
N PRO A 110 8.77 -5.86 -4.54
CA PRO A 110 7.37 -6.18 -4.28
C PRO A 110 7.13 -6.80 -2.91
N LEU A 111 8.04 -7.60 -2.41
CA LEU A 111 7.92 -8.21 -1.08
C LEU A 111 7.96 -7.14 0.02
N VAL A 112 8.91 -6.22 -0.05
CA VAL A 112 8.99 -5.11 0.92
C VAL A 112 7.73 -4.26 0.87
N LEU A 113 7.26 -3.92 -0.34
CA LEU A 113 6.04 -3.13 -0.50
C LEU A 113 4.80 -3.89 -0.01
N LEU A 114 4.77 -5.21 -0.18
CA LEU A 114 3.70 -6.03 0.38
C LEU A 114 3.68 -5.95 1.91
N VAL A 115 4.84 -6.08 2.54
CA VAL A 115 4.95 -5.99 4.00
C VAL A 115 4.50 -4.61 4.49
N VAL A 116 4.93 -3.56 3.82
CA VAL A 116 4.55 -2.18 4.18
C VAL A 116 3.05 -1.98 4.03
N THR A 117 2.47 -2.37 2.90
CA THR A 117 1.03 -2.18 2.66
C THR A 117 0.19 -3.06 3.57
N ALA A 118 0.63 -4.29 3.85
CA ALA A 118 -0.06 -5.16 4.81
C ALA A 118 -0.05 -4.56 6.21
N THR A 119 1.06 -3.95 6.61
CA THR A 119 1.18 -3.26 7.91
C THR A 119 0.22 -2.06 7.99
N ILE A 120 0.14 -1.27 6.93
CA ILE A 120 -0.80 -0.14 6.86
C ILE A 120 -2.24 -0.65 6.93
N ALA A 121 -2.57 -1.67 6.16
CA ALA A 121 -3.92 -2.25 6.16
C ALA A 121 -4.33 -2.72 7.55
N TRP A 122 -3.43 -3.40 8.24
CA TRP A 122 -3.67 -3.87 9.60
C TRP A 122 -3.82 -2.69 10.57
N GLY A 123 -2.93 -1.71 10.51
CA GLY A 123 -2.96 -0.54 11.39
C GLY A 123 -4.17 0.36 11.18
N ARG A 124 -4.74 0.33 9.99
CA ARG A 124 -5.93 1.13 9.65
C ARG A 124 -7.21 0.31 9.57
N ARG A 125 -7.20 -0.92 10.02
CA ARG A 125 -8.34 -1.85 9.90
C ARG A 125 -9.64 -1.33 10.51
N GLU A 126 -9.56 -0.60 11.59
CA GLU A 126 -10.77 -0.07 12.25
C GLU A 126 -11.52 0.92 11.35
N ARG A 127 -10.79 1.81 10.69
CA ARG A 127 -11.39 2.76 9.75
C ARG A 127 -12.01 2.05 8.56
N THR A 128 -11.32 1.02 8.07
CA THR A 128 -11.82 0.19 6.97
C THR A 128 -13.11 -0.52 7.37
N LEU A 129 -13.16 -1.10 8.56
CA LEU A 129 -14.34 -1.78 9.07
C LEU A 129 -15.51 -0.82 9.24
N ARG A 130 -15.26 0.41 9.64
CA ARG A 130 -16.32 1.44 9.74
C ARG A 130 -16.94 1.75 8.40
N LEU A 131 -16.15 1.75 7.32
CA LEU A 131 -16.67 1.94 5.96
C LEU A 131 -17.59 0.80 5.54
N LEU A 132 -17.36 -0.39 6.07
CA LEU A 132 -18.18 -1.57 5.81
C LEU A 132 -19.40 -1.67 6.77
N GLY A 133 -19.63 -0.66 7.60
CA GLY A 133 -20.75 -0.64 8.53
C GLY A 133 -20.53 -1.44 9.79
N ARG A 134 -19.28 -1.70 10.17
CA ARG A 134 -18.95 -2.53 11.34
C ARG A 134 -18.13 -1.79 12.42
#